data_988c24b8ff5f08946aaa1b3763cf9af5
#
_entry.id   988c24b8ff5f08946aaa1b3763cf9af5
#
_cell.length_a   1.000
_cell.length_b   1.000
_cell.length_c   1.000
_cell.angle_alpha   90.00
_cell.angle_beta   90.00
_cell.angle_gamma   90.00
#
_symmetry.space_group_name_H-M   'P 1'
#
loop_
_entity.id
_entity.type
_entity.pdbx_description
1 polymer ?
#
loop_
_entity_poly.entity_id
_entity_poly.type
_entity_poly.pdbx_seq_one_letter_code
_entity_poly.pdbx_strand_id
1 'polypeptide(L)'
;MPCPRLLAALCGALFCSSGLFAFSACTSPLGMQTGAIADSQISASSMHLGFMGLQRWAPELARLHQTGIVNAWTSSNYDKNPWIQVNLMRKMWVTGVVTQGASRAGSAEYLKTFKVAYSTDGRQFQFIQVAGRSGDKIFIGNVNNSGLKINLFDTPLETQYVRLVPIICHRGCTLRFELLGCELNGCTEPLGLKDNTIPNKQITASSYYKTWGLSAFSWFPYYARLDNQGKFNAWTAQTNSASEWLQIDLGSQKRVTGIITQGARDFGHIQYVAAYRVAYGDDGVTWTEYKDPGASESMIFPGNMDNNSHKKNIFETPFQARFVRIQPVAWHNRITLRVELLGC
;
A
#
# COMPACT_ATOMS: atom_id res chain seq x y z
N MET A 1 35.96 -9.78 -66.61
CA MET A 1 35.07 -8.59 -66.59
C MET A 1 34.59 -8.41 -65.18
N PRO A 2 34.87 -7.31 -64.53
CA PRO A 2 34.79 -7.22 -63.04
C PRO A 2 33.47 -6.78 -62.51
N CYS A 3 33.10 -7.36 -61.38
CA CYS A 3 31.99 -7.01 -60.54
C CYS A 3 32.34 -5.82 -59.62
N PRO A 4 31.54 -4.79 -59.42
CA PRO A 4 31.80 -3.76 -58.43
C PRO A 4 31.20 -4.09 -57.07
N ARG A 5 31.97 -3.78 -56.05
CA ARG A 5 31.64 -3.91 -54.63
C ARG A 5 30.56 -2.89 -54.21
N LEU A 6 29.51 -3.37 -53.56
CA LEU A 6 28.59 -2.53 -52.80
C LEU A 6 29.08 -2.38 -51.35
N LEU A 7 29.25 -1.14 -50.92
CA LEU A 7 29.39 -0.76 -49.51
C LEU A 7 28.05 -0.86 -48.83
N ALA A 8 27.95 -1.68 -47.77
CA ALA A 8 26.83 -1.68 -46.87
C ALA A 8 27.06 -0.62 -45.78
N ALA A 9 26.26 0.44 -45.80
CA ALA A 9 26.21 1.41 -44.72
C ALA A 9 25.36 0.83 -43.54
N LEU A 10 25.99 0.59 -42.41
CA LEU A 10 25.31 0.25 -41.16
C LEU A 10 24.63 1.51 -40.63
N CYS A 11 23.29 1.57 -40.79
CA CYS A 11 22.48 2.52 -40.07
C CYS A 11 22.12 1.90 -38.71
N GLY A 12 22.81 2.35 -37.67
CA GLY A 12 22.49 2.02 -36.28
C GLY A 12 21.15 2.62 -35.87
N ALA A 13 20.12 1.79 -35.80
CA ALA A 13 18.86 2.15 -35.16
C ALA A 13 19.06 2.09 -33.64
N LEU A 14 19.27 3.24 -33.02
CA LEU A 14 19.12 3.43 -31.58
C LEU A 14 17.64 3.25 -31.24
N PHE A 15 17.28 2.05 -30.79
CA PHE A 15 15.98 1.82 -30.16
C PHE A 15 15.97 2.52 -28.80
N CYS A 16 15.33 3.68 -28.76
CA CYS A 16 14.93 4.34 -27.53
C CYS A 16 13.71 3.57 -26.98
N SER A 17 13.95 2.45 -26.25
CA SER A 17 12.91 1.68 -25.57
C SER A 17 12.92 1.97 -24.08
N SER A 18 12.69 3.22 -23.73
CA SER A 18 12.49 3.64 -22.33
C SER A 18 11.10 4.24 -22.18
N GLY A 19 10.12 3.41 -21.91
CA GLY A 19 8.78 3.93 -21.59
C GLY A 19 7.64 2.94 -21.41
N LEU A 20 7.79 1.71 -21.90
CA LEU A 20 6.66 0.76 -21.91
C LEU A 20 6.67 -0.33 -20.82
N PHE A 21 7.76 -0.46 -20.06
CA PHE A 21 7.87 -1.54 -19.06
C PHE A 21 7.44 -1.16 -17.63
N ALA A 22 7.22 0.13 -17.33
CA ALA A 22 6.96 0.58 -15.97
C ALA A 22 5.47 0.46 -15.53
N PHE A 23 4.52 0.34 -16.43
CA PHE A 23 3.10 0.40 -16.10
C PHE A 23 2.43 -0.96 -15.80
N SER A 24 3.01 -2.06 -16.20
CA SER A 24 2.46 -3.40 -15.94
C SER A 24 2.45 -3.77 -14.44
N ALA A 25 3.30 -3.17 -13.64
CA ALA A 25 3.43 -3.43 -12.19
C ALA A 25 2.67 -2.43 -11.30
N CYS A 26 2.11 -1.33 -11.86
CA CYS A 26 1.47 -0.25 -11.09
C CYS A 26 -0.03 -0.52 -10.88
N THR A 27 -0.40 -1.67 -10.35
CA THR A 27 -1.81 -2.05 -10.10
C THR A 27 -2.03 -2.55 -8.66
N SER A 28 -1.12 -2.24 -7.75
CA SER A 28 -1.23 -2.63 -6.34
C SER A 28 -2.33 -1.83 -5.64
N PRO A 29 -3.04 -2.43 -4.65
CA PRO A 29 -3.98 -1.70 -3.80
C PRO A 29 -3.29 -0.55 -3.06
N LEU A 30 -3.89 0.64 -3.05
CA LEU A 30 -3.32 1.81 -2.39
C LEU A 30 -3.65 1.91 -0.90
N GLY A 31 -4.57 1.07 -0.40
CA GLY A 31 -4.74 0.88 1.03
C GLY A 31 -6.09 1.26 1.63
N MET A 32 -7.15 1.33 0.83
CA MET A 32 -8.51 1.46 1.38
C MET A 32 -8.88 0.23 2.23
N GLN A 33 -8.71 -0.97 1.69
CA GLN A 33 -9.03 -2.22 2.36
C GLN A 33 -8.19 -2.46 3.62
N THR A 34 -6.91 -2.15 3.56
CA THR A 34 -5.97 -2.43 4.67
C THR A 34 -5.97 -1.36 5.76
N GLY A 35 -6.67 -0.23 5.55
CA GLY A 35 -6.62 0.92 6.45
C GLY A 35 -5.34 1.75 6.33
N ALA A 36 -4.44 1.48 5.37
CA ALA A 36 -3.28 2.31 5.10
C ALA A 36 -3.69 3.74 4.67
N ILE A 37 -4.82 3.87 3.98
CA ILE A 37 -5.53 5.13 3.82
C ILE A 37 -6.40 5.33 5.07
N ALA A 38 -6.04 6.33 5.90
CA ALA A 38 -6.72 6.62 7.16
C ALA A 38 -8.15 7.14 6.92
N ASP A 39 -9.03 7.01 7.93
CA ASP A 39 -10.42 7.48 7.85
C ASP A 39 -10.52 8.97 7.56
N SER A 40 -9.60 9.79 8.12
CA SER A 40 -9.53 11.24 7.88
C SER A 40 -9.20 11.63 6.44
N GLN A 41 -8.70 10.70 5.64
CA GLN A 41 -8.39 10.90 4.21
C GLN A 41 -9.60 10.64 3.31
N ILE A 42 -10.69 10.11 3.84
CA ILE A 42 -11.89 9.73 3.10
C ILE A 42 -13.01 10.71 3.45
N SER A 43 -13.59 11.34 2.44
CA SER A 43 -14.68 12.29 2.58
C SER A 43 -15.76 12.07 1.52
N ALA A 44 -16.96 12.57 1.75
CA ALA A 44 -18.06 12.47 0.79
C ALA A 44 -18.93 13.71 0.85
N SER A 45 -19.74 13.92 -0.19
CA SER A 45 -20.73 14.99 -0.27
C SER A 45 -21.82 14.86 0.80
N SER A 46 -22.19 13.61 1.11
CA SER A 46 -23.21 13.27 2.09
C SER A 46 -23.06 11.83 2.56
N MET A 47 -23.80 11.45 3.60
CA MET A 47 -23.98 10.07 4.04
C MET A 47 -25.44 9.79 4.37
N HIS A 48 -25.84 8.55 4.22
CA HIS A 48 -27.16 8.09 4.65
C HIS A 48 -27.16 7.84 6.16
N LEU A 49 -28.20 8.35 6.81
CA LEU A 49 -28.49 8.10 8.22
C LEU A 49 -29.74 7.20 8.31
N GLY A 50 -29.52 5.93 8.64
CA GLY A 50 -30.60 4.98 8.84
C GLY A 50 -31.04 4.89 10.29
N PHE A 51 -32.18 4.28 10.54
CA PHE A 51 -32.81 4.01 11.84
C PHE A 51 -32.61 5.14 12.87
N MET A 52 -33.39 6.20 12.73
CA MET A 52 -33.36 7.39 13.62
C MET A 52 -31.97 8.05 13.76
N GLY A 53 -31.11 7.96 12.73
CA GLY A 53 -29.77 8.54 12.76
C GLY A 53 -28.70 7.69 13.44
N LEU A 54 -29.03 6.52 13.98
CA LEU A 54 -28.10 5.64 14.67
C LEU A 54 -27.19 4.85 13.71
N GLN A 55 -27.65 4.61 12.49
CA GLN A 55 -26.85 3.89 11.47
C GLN A 55 -26.21 4.90 10.51
N ARG A 56 -24.94 5.17 10.69
CA ARG A 56 -24.18 6.08 9.85
C ARG A 56 -23.45 5.29 8.74
N TRP A 57 -23.95 5.42 7.50
CA TRP A 57 -23.31 4.84 6.30
C TRP A 57 -22.21 5.78 5.80
N ALA A 58 -21.19 5.93 6.62
CA ALA A 58 -20.18 6.98 6.55
C ALA A 58 -19.07 6.67 5.54
N PRO A 59 -18.34 7.70 5.03
CA PRO A 59 -17.31 7.55 4.02
C PRO A 59 -16.19 6.58 4.41
N GLU A 60 -15.76 6.60 5.66
CA GLU A 60 -14.70 5.74 6.20
C GLU A 60 -15.01 4.24 6.14
N LEU A 61 -16.30 3.87 5.98
CA LEU A 61 -16.75 2.49 5.82
C LEU A 61 -16.67 2.00 4.36
N ALA A 62 -16.32 2.84 3.41
CA ALA A 62 -16.25 2.50 1.99
C ALA A 62 -15.05 1.59 1.63
N ARG A 63 -14.62 0.71 2.53
CA ARG A 63 -13.48 -0.19 2.36
C ARG A 63 -13.92 -1.54 1.81
N LEU A 64 -13.18 -2.13 0.87
CA LEU A 64 -13.50 -3.46 0.35
C LEU A 64 -13.59 -4.48 1.49
N HIS A 65 -14.54 -5.40 1.35
CA HIS A 65 -14.78 -6.51 2.30
C HIS A 65 -15.07 -6.08 3.74
N GLN A 66 -15.40 -4.80 3.97
CA GLN A 66 -15.83 -4.34 5.30
C GLN A 66 -17.03 -5.16 5.77
N THR A 67 -17.00 -5.58 7.02
CA THR A 67 -18.01 -6.41 7.67
C THR A 67 -18.85 -5.58 8.68
N GLY A 68 -19.94 -6.14 9.17
CA GLY A 68 -20.83 -5.50 10.15
C GLY A 68 -22.18 -5.13 9.58
N ILE A 69 -23.06 -4.61 10.43
CA ILE A 69 -24.44 -4.20 10.06
C ILE A 69 -24.41 -2.96 9.15
N VAL A 70 -23.51 -2.02 9.44
CA VAL A 70 -23.21 -0.85 8.61
C VAL A 70 -21.78 -1.01 8.13
N ASN A 71 -21.60 -1.31 6.85
CA ASN A 71 -20.32 -1.79 6.33
C ASN A 71 -19.94 -1.21 4.96
N ALA A 72 -20.51 -0.06 4.61
CA ALA A 72 -20.24 0.66 3.36
C ALA A 72 -20.58 2.13 3.51
N TRP A 73 -20.12 2.95 2.58
CA TRP A 73 -20.67 4.27 2.38
C TRP A 73 -21.94 4.20 1.53
N THR A 74 -22.92 5.01 1.90
CA THR A 74 -24.12 5.26 1.10
C THR A 74 -24.42 6.76 1.15
N SER A 75 -24.65 7.38 -0.01
CA SER A 75 -25.03 8.79 -0.07
C SER A 75 -26.41 9.03 0.54
N SER A 76 -26.68 10.26 0.99
CA SER A 76 -28.02 10.68 1.36
C SER A 76 -28.99 10.56 0.16
N ASN A 77 -30.22 10.15 0.41
CA ASN A 77 -31.28 10.10 -0.60
C ASN A 77 -31.63 11.49 -1.19
N TYR A 78 -31.28 12.55 -0.48
CA TYR A 78 -31.51 13.94 -0.89
C TYR A 78 -30.36 14.56 -1.65
N ASP A 79 -29.22 13.86 -1.74
CA ASP A 79 -28.02 14.33 -2.46
C ASP A 79 -28.21 14.07 -3.96
N LYS A 80 -28.37 15.16 -4.71
CA LYS A 80 -28.56 15.08 -6.18
C LYS A 80 -27.26 14.87 -6.95
N ASN A 81 -26.14 15.16 -6.34
CA ASN A 81 -24.81 15.06 -6.95
C ASN A 81 -23.83 14.36 -6.00
N PRO A 82 -24.08 13.09 -5.65
CA PRO A 82 -23.27 12.38 -4.68
C PRO A 82 -21.86 12.13 -5.19
N TRP A 83 -20.89 12.23 -4.26
CA TRP A 83 -19.52 11.84 -4.51
C TRP A 83 -18.85 11.33 -3.23
N ILE A 84 -17.86 10.47 -3.40
CA ILE A 84 -16.93 10.06 -2.35
C ILE A 84 -15.50 10.27 -2.85
N GLN A 85 -14.62 10.73 -1.96
CA GLN A 85 -13.29 11.19 -2.30
C GLN A 85 -12.25 10.61 -1.35
N VAL A 86 -11.09 10.28 -1.90
CA VAL A 86 -9.87 9.93 -1.16
C VAL A 86 -8.82 11.00 -1.40
N ASN A 87 -8.17 11.46 -0.32
CA ASN A 87 -6.93 12.23 -0.36
C ASN A 87 -5.75 11.26 -0.10
N LEU A 88 -4.91 11.04 -1.09
CA LEU A 88 -3.72 10.20 -0.98
C LEU A 88 -2.56 10.87 -0.22
N MET A 89 -2.75 12.13 0.24
CA MET A 89 -1.79 12.98 0.94
C MET A 89 -0.57 13.39 0.11
N ARG A 90 -0.31 12.73 -0.99
CA ARG A 90 0.74 13.02 -1.97
C ARG A 90 0.28 12.59 -3.35
N LYS A 91 0.99 13.07 -4.37
CA LYS A 91 0.76 12.63 -5.74
C LYS A 91 1.21 11.19 -5.92
N MET A 92 0.37 10.39 -6.56
CA MET A 92 0.60 8.99 -6.89
C MET A 92 0.12 8.69 -8.30
N TRP A 93 0.64 7.61 -8.90
CA TRP A 93 -0.01 7.02 -10.06
C TRP A 93 -1.25 6.24 -9.60
N VAL A 94 -2.42 6.64 -10.07
CA VAL A 94 -3.65 5.87 -9.89
C VAL A 94 -4.03 5.27 -11.26
N THR A 95 -4.11 3.95 -11.31
CA THR A 95 -4.27 3.18 -12.55
C THR A 95 -5.61 2.49 -12.65
N GLY A 96 -6.40 2.50 -11.59
CA GLY A 96 -7.71 1.86 -11.59
C GLY A 96 -8.44 1.95 -10.26
N VAL A 97 -9.63 1.37 -10.26
CA VAL A 97 -10.49 1.24 -9.09
C VAL A 97 -11.17 -0.13 -9.07
N VAL A 98 -11.26 -0.72 -7.89
CA VAL A 98 -12.07 -1.91 -7.62
C VAL A 98 -13.29 -1.47 -6.83
N THR A 99 -14.50 -1.81 -7.29
CA THR A 99 -15.76 -1.45 -6.62
C THR A 99 -16.53 -2.68 -6.15
N GLN A 100 -17.28 -2.52 -5.07
CA GLN A 100 -18.15 -3.51 -4.47
C GLN A 100 -19.38 -2.81 -3.90
N GLY A 101 -20.54 -3.43 -3.98
CA GLY A 101 -21.74 -2.96 -3.30
C GLY A 101 -21.83 -3.44 -1.84
N ALA A 102 -22.98 -3.29 -1.22
CA ALA A 102 -23.28 -3.84 0.09
C ALA A 102 -24.77 -4.20 0.22
N SER A 103 -25.15 -4.81 1.36
CA SER A 103 -26.53 -5.04 1.71
C SER A 103 -26.96 -4.01 2.75
N ARG A 104 -28.05 -3.29 2.50
CA ARG A 104 -28.66 -2.38 3.47
C ARG A 104 -30.09 -2.81 3.75
N ALA A 105 -30.40 -3.07 5.01
CA ALA A 105 -31.72 -3.58 5.43
C ALA A 105 -32.20 -4.80 4.60
N GLY A 106 -31.31 -5.76 4.32
CA GLY A 106 -31.60 -6.94 3.52
C GLY A 106 -31.67 -6.72 2.01
N SER A 107 -31.55 -5.48 1.54
CA SER A 107 -31.60 -5.13 0.12
C SER A 107 -30.21 -4.98 -0.46
N ALA A 108 -29.95 -5.58 -1.63
CA ALA A 108 -28.75 -5.37 -2.39
C ALA A 108 -28.68 -3.93 -2.93
N GLU A 109 -27.60 -3.23 -2.66
CA GLU A 109 -27.36 -1.87 -3.15
C GLU A 109 -25.96 -1.78 -3.74
N TYR A 110 -25.82 -1.10 -4.89
CA TYR A 110 -24.55 -0.95 -5.58
C TYR A 110 -24.60 0.12 -6.67
N LEU A 111 -23.43 0.62 -7.09
CA LEU A 111 -23.29 1.49 -8.25
C LEU A 111 -23.35 0.65 -9.53
N LYS A 112 -24.27 0.98 -10.47
CA LYS A 112 -24.29 0.42 -11.83
C LYS A 112 -23.33 1.13 -12.76
N THR A 113 -23.26 2.47 -12.66
CA THR A 113 -22.33 3.30 -13.41
C THR A 113 -21.86 4.48 -12.58
N PHE A 114 -20.65 4.95 -12.85
CA PHE A 114 -20.04 6.07 -12.16
C PHE A 114 -19.01 6.78 -13.06
N LYS A 115 -18.65 8.00 -12.69
CA LYS A 115 -17.50 8.73 -13.24
C LYS A 115 -16.39 8.79 -12.21
N VAL A 116 -15.17 9.01 -12.67
CA VAL A 116 -14.00 9.27 -11.83
C VAL A 116 -13.49 10.66 -12.11
N ALA A 117 -13.41 11.48 -11.08
CA ALA A 117 -12.75 12.76 -11.12
C ALA A 117 -11.44 12.72 -10.29
N TYR A 118 -10.47 13.52 -10.66
CA TYR A 118 -9.18 13.59 -10.02
C TYR A 118 -8.68 15.03 -9.90
N SER A 119 -7.78 15.28 -8.94
CA SER A 119 -7.23 16.60 -8.67
C SER A 119 -5.87 16.49 -7.98
N THR A 120 -4.99 17.45 -8.24
CA THR A 120 -3.70 17.56 -7.54
C THR A 120 -3.75 18.51 -6.33
N ASP A 121 -4.78 19.37 -6.24
CA ASP A 121 -4.90 20.41 -5.22
C ASP A 121 -6.16 20.26 -4.33
N GLY A 122 -7.05 19.31 -4.67
CA GLY A 122 -8.33 19.08 -3.99
C GLY A 122 -9.39 20.17 -4.21
N ARG A 123 -9.14 21.13 -5.07
CA ARG A 123 -10.04 22.26 -5.38
C ARG A 123 -10.60 22.16 -6.76
N GLN A 124 -9.74 22.00 -7.78
CA GLN A 124 -10.14 21.85 -9.16
C GLN A 124 -10.12 20.36 -9.53
N PHE A 125 -11.28 19.83 -9.91
CA PHE A 125 -11.45 18.45 -10.33
C PHE A 125 -11.72 18.36 -11.82
N GLN A 126 -11.07 17.39 -12.48
CA GLN A 126 -11.34 17.04 -13.88
C GLN A 126 -11.78 15.57 -13.92
N PHE A 127 -12.73 15.29 -14.82
CA PHE A 127 -13.16 13.90 -15.06
C PHE A 127 -12.21 13.19 -16.03
N ILE A 128 -12.05 11.88 -15.86
CA ILE A 128 -11.41 11.04 -16.88
C ILE A 128 -12.24 11.13 -18.15
N GLN A 129 -11.59 11.45 -19.27
CA GLN A 129 -12.21 11.60 -20.57
C GLN A 129 -12.20 10.26 -21.35
N VAL A 130 -13.10 10.12 -22.28
CA VAL A 130 -13.08 9.02 -23.25
C VAL A 130 -11.89 9.21 -24.20
N ALA A 131 -11.05 8.20 -24.37
CA ALA A 131 -9.89 8.28 -25.26
C ALA A 131 -10.31 8.65 -26.70
N GLY A 132 -9.70 9.72 -27.23
CA GLY A 132 -9.94 10.19 -28.60
C GLY A 132 -11.30 10.82 -28.87
N ARG A 133 -12.11 11.12 -27.84
CA ARG A 133 -13.43 11.77 -27.97
C ARG A 133 -13.62 12.82 -26.90
N SER A 134 -14.47 13.81 -27.16
CA SER A 134 -14.95 14.74 -26.14
C SER A 134 -16.03 14.06 -25.28
N GLY A 135 -15.88 14.15 -23.96
CA GLY A 135 -16.88 13.67 -22.99
C GLY A 135 -16.28 12.83 -21.86
N ASP A 136 -16.95 12.90 -20.72
CA ASP A 136 -16.51 12.19 -19.53
C ASP A 136 -16.69 10.68 -19.65
N LYS A 137 -15.69 9.92 -19.25
CA LYS A 137 -15.74 8.46 -19.26
C LYS A 137 -16.69 7.95 -18.18
N ILE A 138 -17.66 7.15 -18.61
CA ILE A 138 -18.58 6.44 -17.71
C ILE A 138 -18.05 5.03 -17.51
N PHE A 139 -17.79 4.67 -16.27
CA PHE A 139 -17.34 3.35 -15.86
C PHE A 139 -18.52 2.45 -15.52
N ILE A 140 -18.43 1.18 -15.92
CA ILE A 140 -19.43 0.18 -15.56
C ILE A 140 -19.09 -0.34 -14.16
N GLY A 141 -20.05 -0.22 -13.26
CA GLY A 141 -19.93 -0.66 -11.87
C GLY A 141 -20.35 -2.12 -11.66
N ASN A 142 -20.96 -2.37 -10.52
CA ASN A 142 -21.34 -3.68 -10.04
C ASN A 142 -22.71 -4.14 -10.61
N VAL A 143 -22.93 -5.45 -10.59
CA VAL A 143 -24.21 -6.10 -10.96
C VAL A 143 -24.88 -6.75 -9.75
N ASN A 144 -24.19 -6.79 -8.62
CA ASN A 144 -24.68 -7.28 -7.34
C ASN A 144 -23.95 -6.55 -6.17
N ASN A 145 -24.32 -6.87 -4.94
CA ASN A 145 -23.80 -6.22 -3.74
C ASN A 145 -22.51 -6.86 -3.16
N SER A 146 -22.06 -7.99 -3.66
CA SER A 146 -20.93 -8.75 -3.09
C SER A 146 -19.76 -8.92 -4.05
N GLY A 147 -20.02 -9.00 -5.35
CA GLY A 147 -19.00 -9.17 -6.38
C GLY A 147 -18.10 -7.94 -6.52
N LEU A 148 -16.84 -8.19 -6.86
CA LEU A 148 -15.87 -7.15 -7.19
C LEU A 148 -15.98 -6.78 -8.66
N LYS A 149 -15.87 -5.50 -8.97
CA LYS A 149 -15.71 -4.98 -10.33
C LYS A 149 -14.43 -4.17 -10.43
N ILE A 150 -13.50 -4.63 -11.28
CA ILE A 150 -12.25 -3.95 -11.56
C ILE A 150 -12.42 -3.07 -12.79
N ASN A 151 -12.02 -1.83 -12.69
CA ASN A 151 -11.94 -0.87 -13.79
C ASN A 151 -10.52 -0.29 -13.83
N LEU A 152 -9.73 -0.67 -14.81
CA LEU A 152 -8.44 -0.06 -15.10
C LEU A 152 -8.63 1.19 -15.96
N PHE A 153 -7.80 2.19 -15.75
CA PHE A 153 -7.81 3.42 -16.53
C PHE A 153 -6.95 3.24 -17.79
N ASP A 154 -7.39 3.79 -18.91
CA ASP A 154 -6.65 3.72 -20.18
C ASP A 154 -5.28 4.42 -20.06
N THR A 155 -5.23 5.47 -19.24
CA THR A 155 -4.02 6.22 -18.93
C THR A 155 -3.91 6.38 -17.41
N PRO A 156 -2.77 6.03 -16.79
CA PRO A 156 -2.53 6.30 -15.40
C PRO A 156 -2.69 7.79 -15.05
N LEU A 157 -3.24 8.09 -13.88
CA LEU A 157 -3.46 9.44 -13.41
C LEU A 157 -2.37 9.82 -12.39
N GLU A 158 -1.61 10.87 -12.67
CA GLU A 158 -0.80 11.52 -11.63
C GLU A 158 -1.71 12.43 -10.80
N THR A 159 -2.04 11.99 -9.59
CA THR A 159 -3.03 12.71 -8.77
C THR A 159 -2.84 12.49 -7.27
N GLN A 160 -3.32 13.45 -6.47
CA GLN A 160 -3.40 13.33 -5.01
C GLN A 160 -4.82 13.03 -4.54
N TYR A 161 -5.84 13.52 -5.26
CA TYR A 161 -7.25 13.35 -4.89
C TYR A 161 -7.99 12.57 -5.97
N VAL A 162 -8.71 11.54 -5.56
CA VAL A 162 -9.59 10.76 -6.45
C VAL A 162 -11.00 10.80 -5.92
N ARG A 163 -11.96 11.12 -6.80
CA ARG A 163 -13.37 11.22 -6.48
C ARG A 163 -14.18 10.28 -7.36
N LEU A 164 -14.98 9.42 -6.75
CA LEU A 164 -15.96 8.61 -7.47
C LEU A 164 -17.31 9.31 -7.40
N VAL A 165 -17.95 9.46 -8.57
CA VAL A 165 -19.22 10.18 -8.73
C VAL A 165 -20.26 9.18 -9.26
N PRO A 166 -21.20 8.71 -8.43
CA PRO A 166 -22.28 7.83 -8.86
C PRO A 166 -23.14 8.47 -9.95
N ILE A 167 -23.52 7.69 -10.96
CA ILE A 167 -24.45 8.12 -12.04
C ILE A 167 -25.74 7.32 -11.97
N ILE A 168 -25.64 5.98 -11.98
CA ILE A 168 -26.79 5.09 -11.87
C ILE A 168 -26.53 4.13 -10.73
N CYS A 169 -27.46 4.09 -9.78
CA CYS A 169 -27.41 3.22 -8.63
C CYS A 169 -28.52 2.17 -8.69
N HIS A 170 -28.29 1.01 -8.10
CA HIS A 170 -29.33 0.05 -7.82
C HIS A 170 -29.85 0.27 -6.39
N ARG A 171 -31.09 0.75 -6.25
CA ARG A 171 -31.77 1.14 -5.00
C ARG A 171 -31.07 2.31 -4.27
N GLY A 172 -29.87 2.09 -3.73
CA GLY A 172 -29.05 3.11 -3.08
C GLY A 172 -27.68 3.25 -3.73
N CYS A 173 -27.10 4.45 -3.66
CA CYS A 173 -25.71 4.69 -4.09
C CYS A 173 -24.75 4.22 -3.00
N THR A 174 -24.65 2.89 -2.86
CA THR A 174 -23.87 2.21 -1.83
C THR A 174 -22.59 1.65 -2.45
N LEU A 175 -21.46 1.94 -1.81
CA LEU A 175 -20.13 1.67 -2.38
C LEU A 175 -19.15 1.25 -1.30
N ARG A 176 -18.37 0.21 -1.62
CA ARG A 176 -17.06 -0.12 -1.08
C ARG A 176 -16.07 -0.13 -2.24
N PHE A 177 -14.85 0.32 -2.02
CA PHE A 177 -13.87 0.38 -3.11
C PHE A 177 -12.43 0.34 -2.61
N GLU A 178 -11.53 0.04 -3.56
CA GLU A 178 -10.08 0.17 -3.42
C GLU A 178 -9.55 0.91 -4.63
N LEU A 179 -8.55 1.77 -4.44
CA LEU A 179 -7.81 2.39 -5.52
C LEU A 179 -6.60 1.53 -5.88
N LEU A 180 -6.32 1.40 -7.15
CA LEU A 180 -5.15 0.70 -7.67
C LEU A 180 -4.13 1.71 -8.20
N GLY A 181 -2.85 1.46 -7.91
CA GLY A 181 -1.79 2.37 -8.34
C GLY A 181 -0.43 2.05 -7.75
N CYS A 182 0.45 3.03 -7.82
CA CYS A 182 1.80 2.97 -7.25
C CYS A 182 2.34 4.38 -6.98
N GLU A 183 3.48 4.46 -6.33
CA GLU A 183 4.22 5.73 -6.17
C GLU A 183 4.65 6.29 -7.52
N LEU A 184 4.75 7.62 -7.63
CA LEU A 184 5.16 8.29 -8.88
C LEU A 184 6.49 7.78 -9.42
N ASN A 185 7.37 7.32 -8.55
CA ASN A 185 8.67 6.82 -8.94
C ASN A 185 8.65 5.38 -9.46
N GLY A 186 7.49 4.72 -9.50
CA GLY A 186 7.32 3.34 -10.00
C GLY A 186 8.09 2.26 -9.22
N CYS A 187 8.56 2.57 -8.01
CA CYS A 187 9.51 1.78 -7.25
C CYS A 187 8.91 1.42 -5.88
N THR A 188 7.91 0.53 -5.88
CA THR A 188 7.20 0.12 -4.65
C THR A 188 7.04 -1.39 -4.53
N GLU A 189 7.79 -2.13 -5.35
CA GLU A 189 7.73 -3.59 -5.32
C GLU A 189 8.44 -4.15 -4.08
N PRO A 190 8.02 -5.31 -3.59
CA PRO A 190 8.74 -6.05 -2.56
C PRO A 190 10.20 -6.31 -2.98
N LEU A 191 11.15 -6.05 -2.10
CA LEU A 191 12.57 -6.26 -2.37
C LEU A 191 13.04 -7.70 -2.10
N GLY A 192 12.14 -8.58 -1.60
CA GLY A 192 12.38 -10.01 -1.62
C GLY A 192 12.55 -10.69 -0.26
N LEU A 193 12.03 -10.11 0.82
CA LEU A 193 11.98 -10.81 2.12
C LEU A 193 10.88 -11.85 2.13
N LYS A 194 9.67 -11.51 1.67
CA LYS A 194 8.50 -12.41 1.67
C LYS A 194 8.68 -13.62 0.76
N ASP A 195 9.22 -13.43 -0.42
CA ASP A 195 9.37 -14.46 -1.45
C ASP A 195 10.70 -15.24 -1.36
N ASN A 196 11.53 -14.95 -0.36
CA ASN A 196 12.85 -15.54 -0.11
C ASN A 196 13.93 -15.20 -1.17
N THR A 197 13.73 -14.21 -2.02
CA THR A 197 14.75 -13.69 -2.94
C THR A 197 15.97 -13.18 -2.16
N ILE A 198 15.75 -12.55 -0.98
CA ILE A 198 16.83 -12.24 -0.03
C ILE A 198 17.12 -13.49 0.79
N PRO A 199 18.32 -14.12 0.66
CA PRO A 199 18.66 -15.34 1.37
C PRO A 199 18.84 -15.14 2.89
N ASN A 200 18.66 -16.20 3.67
CA ASN A 200 18.69 -16.15 5.14
C ASN A 200 19.95 -15.49 5.73
N LYS A 201 21.12 -15.74 5.12
CA LYS A 201 22.41 -15.17 5.56
C LYS A 201 22.50 -13.65 5.46
N GLN A 202 21.61 -13.04 4.69
CA GLN A 202 21.52 -11.58 4.51
C GLN A 202 20.57 -10.91 5.51
N ILE A 203 19.92 -11.69 6.38
CA ILE A 203 19.02 -11.18 7.43
C ILE A 203 19.69 -11.46 8.78
N THR A 204 20.14 -10.42 9.45
CA THR A 204 20.89 -10.50 10.73
C THR A 204 20.23 -9.60 11.78
N ALA A 205 20.59 -9.77 13.03
CA ALA A 205 20.08 -8.96 14.13
C ALA A 205 21.12 -8.84 15.25
N SER A 206 20.93 -7.88 16.15
CA SER A 206 21.71 -7.72 17.36
C SER A 206 21.69 -8.95 18.26
N SER A 207 20.50 -9.57 18.37
CA SER A 207 20.25 -10.76 19.17
C SER A 207 19.01 -11.51 18.68
N TYR A 208 18.74 -12.68 19.22
CA TYR A 208 17.47 -13.39 19.01
C TYR A 208 17.07 -14.22 20.22
N TYR A 209 15.77 -14.31 20.45
CA TYR A 209 15.18 -15.01 21.59
C TYR A 209 15.18 -16.51 21.36
N LYS A 210 15.45 -17.25 22.44
CA LYS A 210 15.34 -18.70 22.53
C LYS A 210 14.31 -19.05 23.59
N THR A 211 13.17 -19.56 23.19
CA THR A 211 12.15 -20.02 24.12
C THR A 211 12.72 -21.15 24.97
N TRP A 212 12.64 -21.02 26.29
CA TRP A 212 13.25 -21.92 27.28
C TRP A 212 14.77 -22.12 27.12
N GLY A 213 15.48 -21.23 26.45
CA GLY A 213 16.91 -21.34 26.20
C GLY A 213 17.32 -22.40 25.18
N LEU A 214 16.35 -23.07 24.53
CA LEU A 214 16.60 -24.16 23.62
C LEU A 214 16.78 -23.68 22.17
N SER A 215 17.84 -24.11 21.51
CA SER A 215 18.13 -23.72 20.12
C SER A 215 17.06 -24.16 19.11
N ALA A 216 16.36 -25.27 19.40
CA ALA A 216 15.25 -25.75 18.57
C ALA A 216 14.01 -24.83 18.62
N PHE A 217 13.93 -23.91 19.58
CA PHE A 217 12.83 -22.99 19.79
C PHE A 217 13.30 -21.52 19.67
N SER A 218 14.05 -21.25 18.62
CA SER A 218 14.67 -19.94 18.40
C SER A 218 13.88 -19.09 17.41
N TRP A 219 13.79 -17.79 17.70
CA TRP A 219 13.15 -16.78 16.87
C TRP A 219 14.21 -16.06 16.03
N PHE A 220 14.78 -16.78 15.07
CA PHE A 220 15.91 -16.33 14.28
C PHE A 220 15.60 -15.09 13.42
N PRO A 221 16.63 -14.25 13.12
CA PRO A 221 16.46 -13.07 12.27
C PRO A 221 15.85 -13.39 10.90
N TYR A 222 16.22 -14.49 10.27
CA TYR A 222 15.73 -14.89 8.96
C TYR A 222 14.27 -15.35 8.93
N TYR A 223 13.61 -15.45 10.08
CA TYR A 223 12.15 -15.63 10.15
C TYR A 223 11.39 -14.30 10.06
N ALA A 224 12.07 -13.17 10.07
CA ALA A 224 11.46 -11.84 9.98
C ALA A 224 10.88 -11.53 8.58
N ARG A 225 10.39 -12.51 7.87
CA ARG A 225 9.79 -12.35 6.55
C ARG A 225 8.31 -12.06 6.66
N LEU A 226 7.82 -11.07 5.91
CA LEU A 226 6.40 -10.73 5.91
C LEU A 226 5.55 -11.95 5.56
N ASP A 227 4.44 -12.16 6.28
CA ASP A 227 3.52 -13.29 6.13
C ASP A 227 4.14 -14.67 6.36
N ASN A 228 5.35 -14.75 6.92
CA ASN A 228 5.95 -16.03 7.26
C ASN A 228 5.02 -16.84 8.18
N GLN A 229 4.94 -18.14 7.91
CA GLN A 229 4.05 -19.08 8.60
C GLN A 229 4.85 -20.05 9.48
N GLY A 230 4.17 -20.74 10.37
CA GLY A 230 4.77 -21.72 11.25
C GLY A 230 4.79 -21.32 12.72
N LYS A 231 5.34 -22.18 13.55
CA LYS A 231 5.38 -22.00 15.01
C LYS A 231 6.33 -20.86 15.42
N PHE A 232 7.49 -20.76 14.77
CA PHE A 232 8.47 -19.70 14.90
C PHE A 232 8.53 -18.98 13.57
N ASN A 233 7.79 -17.89 13.44
CA ASN A 233 7.53 -17.25 12.15
C ASN A 233 7.91 -15.78 12.08
N ALA A 234 8.70 -15.31 13.06
CA ALA A 234 9.17 -13.94 13.14
C ALA A 234 10.56 -13.88 13.78
N TRP A 235 11.24 -12.77 13.66
CA TRP A 235 12.34 -12.44 14.56
C TRP A 235 11.79 -11.89 15.88
N THR A 236 12.36 -12.36 16.99
CA THR A 236 12.14 -11.79 18.31
C THR A 236 13.50 -11.52 18.96
N ALA A 237 13.73 -10.33 19.45
CA ALA A 237 14.97 -9.97 20.11
C ALA A 237 15.14 -10.71 21.45
N GLN A 238 16.38 -10.98 21.87
CA GLN A 238 16.70 -11.61 23.15
C GLN A 238 16.23 -10.75 24.32
N THR A 239 16.38 -9.44 24.20
CA THR A 239 16.00 -8.46 25.23
C THR A 239 15.02 -7.43 24.69
N ASN A 240 14.27 -6.78 25.59
CA ASN A 240 13.41 -5.67 25.25
C ASN A 240 14.19 -4.36 25.46
N SER A 241 15.10 -4.05 24.56
CA SER A 241 15.95 -2.85 24.63
C SER A 241 15.89 -2.07 23.32
N ALA A 242 15.92 -0.75 23.40
CA ALA A 242 16.01 0.13 22.23
C ALA A 242 17.38 0.03 21.49
N SER A 243 18.35 -0.70 22.04
CA SER A 243 19.62 -1.03 21.37
C SER A 243 19.52 -2.22 20.43
N GLU A 244 18.39 -2.95 20.43
CA GLU A 244 18.17 -4.07 19.52
C GLU A 244 17.90 -3.58 18.10
N TRP A 245 18.29 -4.38 17.12
CA TRP A 245 18.06 -4.08 15.71
C TRP A 245 17.93 -5.35 14.86
N LEU A 246 17.17 -5.22 13.77
CA LEU A 246 17.09 -6.17 12.66
C LEU A 246 17.73 -5.53 11.43
N GLN A 247 18.61 -6.23 10.72
CA GLN A 247 19.34 -5.74 9.57
C GLN A 247 19.13 -6.63 8.35
N ILE A 248 18.90 -6.01 7.22
CA ILE A 248 18.73 -6.63 5.92
C ILE A 248 19.85 -6.15 4.99
N ASP A 249 20.62 -7.09 4.39
CA ASP A 249 21.54 -6.85 3.29
C ASP A 249 20.77 -7.13 1.98
N LEU A 250 20.59 -6.12 1.15
CA LEU A 250 19.90 -6.21 -0.14
C LEU A 250 20.80 -6.83 -1.25
N GLY A 251 22.06 -7.17 -0.90
CA GLY A 251 23.06 -7.75 -1.81
C GLY A 251 23.69 -6.73 -2.76
N SER A 252 22.98 -5.71 -3.15
CA SER A 252 23.45 -4.56 -3.93
C SER A 252 22.71 -3.31 -3.48
N GLN A 253 23.21 -2.15 -3.88
CA GLN A 253 22.52 -0.89 -3.63
C GLN A 253 21.18 -0.90 -4.35
N LYS A 254 20.11 -0.61 -3.61
CA LYS A 254 18.72 -0.53 -4.08
C LYS A 254 18.11 0.81 -3.69
N ARG A 255 17.16 1.27 -4.47
CA ARG A 255 16.31 2.38 -4.06
C ARG A 255 15.22 1.85 -3.12
N VAL A 256 15.24 2.26 -1.87
CA VAL A 256 14.27 1.86 -0.85
C VAL A 256 13.25 2.98 -0.68
N THR A 257 11.97 2.65 -0.85
CA THR A 257 10.86 3.60 -0.89
C THR A 257 9.87 3.43 0.26
N GLY A 258 9.95 2.30 0.96
CA GLY A 258 9.04 2.03 2.07
C GLY A 258 9.32 0.71 2.78
N ILE A 259 8.50 0.44 3.78
CA ILE A 259 8.58 -0.74 4.62
C ILE A 259 7.18 -1.19 5.03
N ILE A 260 6.96 -2.50 5.05
CA ILE A 260 5.75 -3.11 5.63
C ILE A 260 6.19 -3.91 6.83
N THR A 261 5.54 -3.72 7.97
CA THR A 261 5.81 -4.44 9.20
C THR A 261 4.59 -5.24 9.69
N GLN A 262 4.85 -6.30 10.44
CA GLN A 262 3.86 -7.19 11.01
C GLN A 262 4.41 -7.78 12.31
N GLY A 263 3.55 -8.00 13.31
CA GLY A 263 3.93 -8.67 14.55
C GLY A 263 3.86 -10.20 14.43
N ALA A 264 3.84 -10.90 15.58
CA ALA A 264 3.63 -12.34 15.66
C ALA A 264 2.96 -12.72 16.99
N ARG A 265 2.79 -14.03 17.19
CA ARG A 265 2.23 -14.58 18.43
C ARG A 265 3.13 -15.72 18.93
N ASP A 266 3.50 -15.68 20.21
CA ASP A 266 4.20 -16.77 20.89
C ASP A 266 3.31 -17.36 22.00
N PHE A 267 2.98 -18.63 21.90
CA PHE A 267 2.08 -19.35 22.85
C PHE A 267 0.80 -18.56 23.22
N GLY A 268 0.18 -17.90 22.23
CA GLY A 268 -1.03 -17.10 22.44
C GLY A 268 -0.76 -15.62 22.80
N HIS A 269 0.44 -15.27 23.21
CA HIS A 269 0.81 -13.88 23.54
C HIS A 269 1.08 -13.06 22.28
N ILE A 270 0.30 -12.02 22.10
CA ILE A 270 0.47 -11.05 21.00
C ILE A 270 1.74 -10.24 21.23
N GLN A 271 2.59 -10.12 20.21
CA GLN A 271 3.87 -9.41 20.26
C GLN A 271 4.09 -8.62 18.98
N TYR A 272 4.51 -7.38 19.09
CA TYR A 272 4.80 -6.53 17.94
C TYR A 272 5.66 -5.33 18.31
N VAL A 273 6.32 -4.77 17.29
CA VAL A 273 6.98 -3.46 17.36
C VAL A 273 5.94 -2.38 17.06
N ALA A 274 5.68 -1.49 18.02
CA ALA A 274 4.70 -0.42 17.94
C ALA A 274 5.26 0.88 17.36
N ALA A 275 6.59 1.09 17.45
CA ALA A 275 7.28 2.20 16.81
C ALA A 275 8.75 1.83 16.57
N TYR A 276 9.35 2.37 15.50
CA TYR A 276 10.74 2.09 15.14
C TYR A 276 11.38 3.24 14.37
N ARG A 277 12.72 3.25 14.34
CA ARG A 277 13.53 4.05 13.43
C ARG A 277 14.10 3.18 12.33
N VAL A 278 14.51 3.82 11.24
CA VAL A 278 15.20 3.18 10.12
C VAL A 278 16.57 3.84 9.96
N ALA A 279 17.61 3.02 9.86
CA ALA A 279 18.94 3.45 9.47
C ALA A 279 19.36 2.68 8.20
N TYR A 280 20.20 3.29 7.39
CA TYR A 280 20.65 2.72 6.13
C TYR A 280 22.12 3.03 5.86
N GLY A 281 22.75 2.24 5.02
CA GLY A 281 24.17 2.37 4.66
C GLY A 281 24.57 1.42 3.55
N ASP A 282 25.82 1.53 3.09
CA ASP A 282 26.32 0.74 1.96
C ASP A 282 27.40 -0.30 2.37
N ASP A 283 28.01 -0.14 3.54
CA ASP A 283 29.10 -0.99 4.04
C ASP A 283 28.72 -1.91 5.21
N GLY A 284 27.50 -1.72 5.78
CA GLY A 284 27.03 -2.45 6.95
C GLY A 284 27.72 -2.03 8.27
N VAL A 285 28.51 -0.99 8.26
CA VAL A 285 29.27 -0.46 9.41
C VAL A 285 28.86 0.97 9.71
N THR A 286 28.80 1.81 8.69
CA THR A 286 28.42 3.22 8.79
C THR A 286 26.92 3.37 8.53
N TRP A 287 26.23 4.07 9.42
CA TRP A 287 24.76 4.19 9.40
C TRP A 287 24.31 5.63 9.32
N THR A 288 23.43 5.91 8.39
CA THR A 288 22.66 7.15 8.31
C THR A 288 21.25 6.88 8.81
N GLU A 289 20.81 7.58 9.84
CA GLU A 289 19.42 7.49 10.29
C GLU A 289 18.49 8.26 9.35
N TYR A 290 17.35 7.65 9.03
CA TYR A 290 16.36 8.27 8.17
C TYR A 290 15.73 9.48 8.88
N LYS A 291 15.64 10.59 8.14
CA LYS A 291 15.00 11.84 8.56
C LYS A 291 14.07 12.33 7.47
N ASP A 292 12.96 12.94 7.88
CA ASP A 292 12.13 13.66 6.93
C ASP A 292 12.85 14.93 6.42
N PRO A 293 12.50 15.40 5.22
CA PRO A 293 13.10 16.60 4.66
C PRO A 293 12.99 17.79 5.62
N GLY A 294 14.14 18.39 5.98
CA GLY A 294 14.20 19.53 6.89
C GLY A 294 14.13 19.19 8.38
N ALA A 295 13.98 17.95 8.77
CA ALA A 295 13.97 17.54 10.18
C ALA A 295 15.40 17.44 10.75
N SER A 296 15.58 17.90 11.98
CA SER A 296 16.84 17.72 12.74
C SER A 296 16.96 16.34 13.38
N GLU A 297 15.83 15.74 13.74
CA GLU A 297 15.76 14.46 14.44
C GLU A 297 15.40 13.30 13.49
N SER A 298 15.77 12.08 13.91
CA SER A 298 15.44 10.86 13.18
C SER A 298 13.96 10.57 13.24
N MET A 299 13.37 10.20 12.09
CA MET A 299 11.95 9.85 12.00
C MET A 299 11.63 8.60 12.82
N ILE A 300 10.58 8.69 13.64
CA ILE A 300 9.98 7.55 14.33
C ILE A 300 8.73 7.14 13.56
N PHE A 301 8.78 5.96 12.96
CA PHE A 301 7.67 5.40 12.20
C PHE A 301 6.66 4.70 13.13
N PRO A 302 5.35 4.92 12.92
CA PRO A 302 4.35 4.13 13.61
C PRO A 302 4.41 2.67 13.13
N GLY A 303 4.51 1.74 14.08
CA GLY A 303 4.50 0.31 13.83
C GLY A 303 3.12 -0.33 13.94
N ASN A 304 3.09 -1.60 14.34
CA ASN A 304 1.88 -2.39 14.43
C ASN A 304 1.10 -2.11 15.73
N MET A 305 -0.19 -2.44 15.72
CA MET A 305 -1.09 -2.39 16.88
C MET A 305 -1.63 -3.79 17.24
N ASP A 306 -1.29 -4.79 16.44
CA ASP A 306 -1.62 -6.20 16.61
C ASP A 306 -0.49 -7.09 16.05
N ASN A 307 -0.69 -8.41 16.15
CA ASN A 307 0.30 -9.40 15.72
C ASN A 307 0.18 -9.82 14.24
N ASN A 308 -0.83 -9.39 13.52
CA ASN A 308 -1.12 -9.97 12.19
C ASN A 308 -1.36 -8.95 11.08
N SER A 309 -1.91 -7.78 11.38
CA SER A 309 -2.16 -6.74 10.37
C SER A 309 -0.86 -6.19 9.80
N HIS A 310 -0.86 -5.88 8.52
CA HIS A 310 0.25 -5.17 7.88
C HIS A 310 0.22 -3.68 8.25
N LYS A 311 1.36 -3.14 8.64
CA LYS A 311 1.56 -1.70 8.77
C LYS A 311 2.54 -1.25 7.70
N LYS A 312 2.05 -0.50 6.71
CA LYS A 312 2.85 0.06 5.63
C LYS A 312 3.25 1.50 5.95
N ASN A 313 4.53 1.80 5.81
CA ASN A 313 5.09 3.16 5.86
C ASN A 313 5.88 3.41 4.58
N ILE A 314 5.58 4.51 3.90
CA ILE A 314 6.32 4.97 2.71
C ILE A 314 7.24 6.11 3.13
N PHE A 315 8.47 6.06 2.66
CA PHE A 315 9.45 7.11 2.92
C PHE A 315 9.14 8.34 2.06
N GLU A 316 9.00 9.51 2.66
CA GLU A 316 8.76 10.75 1.95
C GLU A 316 9.90 11.04 0.96
N THR A 317 11.13 10.81 1.40
CA THR A 317 12.31 10.85 0.54
C THR A 317 12.92 9.45 0.44
N PRO A 318 12.72 8.73 -0.68
CA PRO A 318 13.40 7.46 -0.92
C PRO A 318 14.91 7.59 -0.88
N PHE A 319 15.60 6.58 -0.38
CA PHE A 319 17.04 6.55 -0.29
C PHE A 319 17.66 5.38 -1.05
N GLN A 320 18.94 5.50 -1.39
CA GLN A 320 19.75 4.42 -1.98
C GLN A 320 20.57 3.77 -0.88
N ALA A 321 20.52 2.45 -0.77
CA ALA A 321 21.31 1.71 0.21
C ALA A 321 21.41 0.22 -0.15
N ARG A 322 22.51 -0.42 0.29
CA ARG A 322 22.61 -1.87 0.31
C ARG A 322 22.11 -2.47 1.64
N PHE A 323 22.34 -1.79 2.75
CA PHE A 323 21.93 -2.28 4.08
C PHE A 323 20.84 -1.40 4.66
N VAL A 324 19.82 -2.04 5.23
CA VAL A 324 18.74 -1.37 5.96
C VAL A 324 18.65 -1.97 7.34
N ARG A 325 18.59 -1.12 8.37
CA ARG A 325 18.47 -1.52 9.77
C ARG A 325 17.19 -0.95 10.36
N ILE A 326 16.40 -1.80 11.02
CA ILE A 326 15.18 -1.43 11.74
C ILE A 326 15.50 -1.46 13.24
N GLN A 327 15.29 -0.35 13.92
CA GLN A 327 15.62 -0.13 15.33
C GLN A 327 14.31 0.10 16.10
N PRO A 328 13.83 -0.88 16.89
CA PRO A 328 12.63 -0.73 17.69
C PRO A 328 12.75 0.41 18.70
N VAL A 329 11.68 1.21 18.84
CA VAL A 329 11.57 2.31 19.81
C VAL A 329 10.49 2.00 20.84
N ALA A 330 9.37 1.40 20.40
CA ALA A 330 8.27 0.96 21.26
C ALA A 330 7.75 -0.40 20.78
N TRP A 331 7.25 -1.20 21.71
CA TRP A 331 6.77 -2.56 21.44
C TRP A 331 5.68 -2.98 22.44
N HIS A 332 4.96 -4.03 22.07
CA HIS A 332 4.03 -4.70 22.97
C HIS A 332 4.56 -6.10 23.32
N ASN A 333 4.64 -6.43 24.59
CA ASN A 333 5.21 -7.64 25.19
C ASN A 333 6.68 -7.85 24.84
N ARG A 334 7.02 -8.23 23.60
CA ARG A 334 8.38 -8.41 23.10
C ARG A 334 8.61 -7.67 21.80
N ILE A 335 9.87 -7.32 21.56
CA ILE A 335 10.35 -6.85 20.27
C ILE A 335 10.26 -8.01 19.30
N THR A 336 9.16 -8.06 18.51
CA THR A 336 8.88 -9.11 17.55
C THR A 336 8.45 -8.50 16.23
N LEU A 337 9.08 -8.93 15.13
CA LEU A 337 8.93 -8.28 13.84
C LEU A 337 8.97 -9.27 12.68
N ARG A 338 8.02 -9.11 11.76
CA ARG A 338 8.09 -9.55 10.37
C ARG A 338 8.10 -8.31 9.48
N VAL A 339 8.81 -8.37 8.37
CA VAL A 339 9.06 -7.18 7.54
C VAL A 339 9.18 -7.52 6.07
N GLU A 340 8.79 -6.58 5.22
CA GLU A 340 9.15 -6.47 3.81
C GLU A 340 9.62 -5.05 3.52
N LEU A 341 10.68 -4.92 2.74
CA LEU A 341 11.14 -3.64 2.21
C LEU A 341 10.56 -3.42 0.82
N LEU A 342 10.21 -2.19 0.51
CA LEU A 342 9.67 -1.77 -0.78
C LEU A 342 10.69 -0.93 -1.53
N GLY A 343 10.78 -1.16 -2.84
CA GLY A 343 11.75 -0.41 -3.63
C GLY A 343 11.98 -0.98 -5.03
N CYS A 344 13.13 -0.70 -5.61
CA CYS A 344 13.60 -1.26 -6.88
C CYS A 344 15.12 -1.29 -7.02
#